data_e5af90c465b5ba7f07fab505400d5fd2
#
_entry.id   e5af90c465b5ba7f07fab505400d5fd2
#
_cell.length_a   1.000
_cell.length_b   1.000
_cell.length_c   1.000
_cell.angle_alpha   90.00
_cell.angle_beta   90.00
_cell.angle_gamma   90.00
#
_symmetry.space_group_name_H-M   'P 1'
#
loop_
_entity.id
_entity.type
_entity.pdbx_description
1 polymer ?
#
loop_
_entity_poly.entity_id
_entity_poly.type
_entity_poly.pdbx_seq_one_letter_code
_entity_poly.pdbx_strand_id
1 'polypeptide(L)'
;MKKRLYYLAFGLVAIAASSCSKLDNYPAPSNTITGSTVDAGTGNTVQTEIGSRGTRVKLLETSYSSNPTPYYFQSMQDGTFNDTKIFAATYNVSVEGPFVPLVQTDSTGKVTSDQSQNITIKGTNTVTKLNFKVEPFLRIDWVGQPVFNADSTVTVQFKITRGTTNANYQQDVTNINLYVSNTKYDGDNNYDPRYTNMISYNGTDGTSLIGQTITMTTTGGALPQQDVYFRIGARINAGLDEYNYSTPVSVKYP
;
A
#
# COMPACT_ATOMS: atom_id res chain seq x y z
N MET A 1 -61.74 -16.08 26.99
CA MET A 1 -60.74 -16.18 25.90
C MET A 1 -59.86 -14.91 25.79
N LYS A 2 -60.40 -13.69 25.83
CA LYS A 2 -59.61 -12.42 25.70
C LYS A 2 -58.48 -12.26 26.72
N LYS A 3 -58.71 -12.57 28.01
CA LYS A 3 -57.68 -12.43 29.06
C LYS A 3 -56.45 -13.36 28.85
N ARG A 4 -56.64 -14.57 28.34
CA ARG A 4 -55.52 -15.50 28.04
C ARG A 4 -54.64 -15.02 26.88
N LEU A 5 -55.23 -14.30 25.91
CA LEU A 5 -54.52 -13.72 24.78
C LEU A 5 -53.58 -12.58 25.23
N TYR A 6 -54.03 -11.75 26.19
CA TYR A 6 -53.19 -10.69 26.76
C TYR A 6 -51.96 -11.24 27.53
N TYR A 7 -52.13 -12.32 28.29
CA TYR A 7 -50.99 -12.93 28.99
C TYR A 7 -49.99 -13.60 28.01
N LEU A 8 -50.45 -14.18 26.93
CA LEU A 8 -49.60 -14.71 25.88
C LEU A 8 -48.84 -13.59 25.14
N ALA A 9 -49.51 -12.49 24.80
CA ALA A 9 -48.88 -11.34 24.18
C ALA A 9 -47.87 -10.67 25.09
N PHE A 10 -48.15 -10.54 26.37
CA PHE A 10 -47.22 -9.96 27.38
C PHE A 10 -46.01 -10.85 27.61
N GLY A 11 -46.17 -12.18 27.62
CA GLY A 11 -45.09 -13.14 27.69
C GLY A 11 -44.15 -13.09 26.49
N LEU A 12 -44.68 -12.92 25.28
CA LEU A 12 -43.90 -12.80 24.05
C LEU A 12 -43.08 -11.48 24.02
N VAL A 13 -43.64 -10.37 24.50
CA VAL A 13 -42.93 -9.08 24.60
C VAL A 13 -41.83 -9.13 25.65
N ALA A 14 -42.02 -9.82 26.77
CA ALA A 14 -41.01 -9.98 27.81
C ALA A 14 -39.81 -10.82 27.33
N ILE A 15 -40.03 -11.84 26.48
CA ILE A 15 -38.98 -12.66 25.90
C ILE A 15 -38.18 -11.88 24.84
N ALA A 16 -38.85 -11.04 24.04
CA ALA A 16 -38.21 -10.17 23.06
C ALA A 16 -37.33 -9.08 23.71
N ALA A 17 -37.70 -8.57 24.88
CA ALA A 17 -36.93 -7.56 25.61
C ALA A 17 -35.66 -8.13 26.26
N SER A 18 -35.54 -9.44 26.50
CA SER A 18 -34.34 -10.07 27.08
C SER A 18 -33.29 -10.45 26.04
N SER A 19 -33.61 -10.38 24.76
CA SER A 19 -32.73 -10.78 23.65
C SER A 19 -31.60 -9.78 23.36
N CYS A 20 -31.60 -8.57 23.92
CA CYS A 20 -30.63 -7.51 23.61
C CYS A 20 -29.64 -7.17 24.74
N SER A 21 -29.43 -8.00 25.74
CA SER A 21 -28.68 -7.62 26.95
C SER A 21 -27.27 -8.16 27.08
N LYS A 22 -26.64 -8.68 26.02
CA LYS A 22 -25.18 -8.79 26.02
C LYS A 22 -24.61 -7.51 25.41
N LEU A 23 -24.46 -6.49 26.26
CA LEU A 23 -23.55 -5.39 25.96
C LEU A 23 -22.19 -6.02 25.68
N ASP A 24 -21.64 -5.74 24.51
CA ASP A 24 -20.25 -6.05 24.24
C ASP A 24 -19.40 -5.18 25.16
N ASN A 25 -18.95 -5.78 26.27
CA ASN A 25 -18.10 -5.13 27.27
C ASN A 25 -16.62 -5.18 26.88
N TYR A 26 -16.30 -5.51 25.63
CA TYR A 26 -14.90 -5.50 25.18
C TYR A 26 -14.39 -4.04 25.19
N PRO A 27 -13.23 -3.78 25.80
CA PRO A 27 -12.66 -2.43 25.80
C PRO A 27 -12.49 -1.92 24.38
N ALA A 28 -12.84 -0.66 24.13
CA ALA A 28 -12.65 -0.04 22.81
C ALA A 28 -11.17 -0.12 22.36
N PRO A 29 -10.90 -0.29 21.07
CA PRO A 29 -9.53 -0.35 20.56
C PRO A 29 -8.83 0.99 20.82
N SER A 30 -7.70 0.95 21.53
CA SER A 30 -6.94 2.13 21.94
C SER A 30 -5.44 1.98 21.75
N ASN A 31 -4.98 0.82 21.29
CA ASN A 31 -3.57 0.59 21.05
C ASN A 31 -3.16 1.03 19.65
N THR A 32 -1.87 1.27 19.47
CA THR A 32 -1.29 1.75 18.21
C THR A 32 -0.28 0.75 17.67
N ILE A 33 -0.40 0.45 16.38
CA ILE A 33 0.68 -0.14 15.58
C ILE A 33 1.20 0.94 14.65
N THR A 34 2.51 1.20 14.70
CA THR A 34 3.20 2.16 13.84
C THR A 34 4.48 1.57 13.30
N GLY A 35 4.98 2.08 12.17
CA GLY A 35 6.23 1.59 11.61
C GLY A 35 6.47 1.97 10.18
N SER A 36 7.29 1.17 9.49
CA SER A 36 7.64 1.41 8.09
C SER A 36 8.00 0.13 7.35
N THR A 37 7.80 0.18 6.03
CA THR A 37 8.30 -0.80 5.08
C THR A 37 9.60 -0.26 4.49
N VAL A 38 10.70 -1.00 4.63
CA VAL A 38 12.06 -0.57 4.32
C VAL A 38 12.66 -1.48 3.25
N ASP A 39 13.23 -0.92 2.21
CA ASP A 39 14.01 -1.65 1.21
C ASP A 39 15.28 -2.24 1.85
N ALA A 40 15.40 -3.56 1.84
CA ALA A 40 16.51 -4.29 2.43
C ALA A 40 17.87 -3.95 1.78
N GLY A 41 17.87 -3.54 0.51
CA GLY A 41 19.09 -3.21 -0.24
C GLY A 41 19.59 -1.80 -0.02
N THR A 42 18.71 -0.83 0.23
CA THR A 42 19.08 0.59 0.36
C THR A 42 18.94 1.14 1.78
N GLY A 43 18.09 0.51 2.61
CA GLY A 43 17.74 1.03 3.93
C GLY A 43 16.70 2.16 3.91
N ASN A 44 16.27 2.62 2.75
CA ASN A 44 15.26 3.64 2.59
C ASN A 44 13.84 3.05 2.72
N THR A 45 12.87 3.87 3.08
CA THR A 45 11.46 3.44 3.04
C THR A 45 11.01 3.20 1.61
N VAL A 46 10.19 2.16 1.41
CA VAL A 46 9.61 1.85 0.09
C VAL A 46 8.46 2.81 -0.18
N GLN A 47 8.63 3.61 -1.23
CA GLN A 47 7.57 4.52 -1.68
C GLN A 47 6.39 3.71 -2.21
N THR A 48 5.19 4.10 -1.82
CA THR A 48 3.97 3.40 -2.19
C THR A 48 2.88 4.38 -2.61
N GLU A 49 1.73 3.90 -2.94
CA GLU A 49 0.55 4.69 -3.20
C GLU A 49 -0.34 4.76 -1.95
N ILE A 50 -1.17 5.78 -1.87
CA ILE A 50 -2.22 5.89 -0.85
C ILE A 50 -3.45 5.11 -1.31
N GLY A 51 -4.06 4.35 -0.38
CA GLY A 51 -5.30 3.62 -0.63
C GLY A 51 -5.09 2.20 -1.12
N SER A 52 -6.12 1.62 -1.74
CA SER A 52 -6.24 0.18 -1.98
C SER A 52 -5.20 -0.43 -2.93
N ARG A 53 -4.49 0.40 -3.69
CA ARG A 53 -3.41 -0.02 -4.60
C ARG A 53 -2.01 0.20 -4.05
N GLY A 54 -1.92 0.63 -2.79
CA GLY A 54 -0.64 0.82 -2.10
C GLY A 54 -0.31 -0.33 -1.17
N THR A 55 0.88 -0.26 -0.60
CA THR A 55 1.31 -1.20 0.44
C THR A 55 0.32 -1.21 1.60
N ARG A 56 -0.06 -2.40 2.04
CA ARG A 56 -0.97 -2.60 3.17
C ARG A 56 -0.34 -3.47 4.25
N VAL A 57 -0.69 -3.18 5.48
CA VAL A 57 -0.34 -3.99 6.64
C VAL A 57 -1.47 -4.98 6.87
N LYS A 58 -1.11 -6.25 7.02
CA LYS A 58 -2.02 -7.37 7.29
C LYS A 58 -1.84 -7.82 8.72
N LEU A 59 -2.92 -7.83 9.48
CA LEU A 59 -2.98 -8.39 10.83
C LEU A 59 -3.85 -9.63 10.84
N LEU A 60 -3.31 -10.72 11.37
CA LEU A 60 -4.04 -11.93 11.70
C LEU A 60 -4.10 -12.03 13.22
N GLU A 61 -5.29 -11.85 13.79
CA GLU A 61 -5.50 -11.98 15.23
C GLU A 61 -5.58 -13.45 15.59
N THR A 62 -4.59 -13.95 16.33
CA THR A 62 -4.38 -15.39 16.61
C THR A 62 -4.80 -15.80 18.02
N SER A 63 -5.32 -14.89 18.85
CA SER A 63 -5.73 -15.19 20.22
C SER A 63 -7.00 -16.04 20.30
N TYR A 64 -7.93 -15.90 19.34
CA TYR A 64 -9.25 -16.50 19.40
C TYR A 64 -9.53 -17.51 18.29
N SER A 65 -8.75 -17.50 17.20
CA SER A 65 -8.97 -18.39 16.06
C SER A 65 -7.65 -18.90 15.50
N SER A 66 -7.63 -20.17 15.12
CA SER A 66 -6.52 -20.77 14.35
C SER A 66 -6.59 -20.39 12.86
N ASN A 67 -7.73 -19.85 12.39
CA ASN A 67 -7.92 -19.36 11.05
C ASN A 67 -8.60 -17.98 11.09
N PRO A 68 -7.88 -16.93 11.52
CA PRO A 68 -8.43 -15.58 11.67
C PRO A 68 -8.69 -14.92 10.32
N THR A 69 -9.75 -14.10 10.26
CA THR A 69 -9.99 -13.21 9.14
C THR A 69 -8.95 -12.08 9.17
N PRO A 70 -8.26 -11.80 8.06
CA PRO A 70 -7.29 -10.71 8.02
C PRO A 70 -7.95 -9.34 8.22
N TYR A 71 -7.34 -8.51 9.05
CA TYR A 71 -7.58 -7.07 9.10
C TYR A 71 -6.47 -6.36 8.32
N TYR A 72 -6.83 -5.40 7.47
CA TYR A 72 -5.90 -4.63 6.66
C TYR A 72 -6.03 -3.14 6.94
N PHE A 73 -4.90 -2.45 6.99
CA PHE A 73 -4.84 -1.00 6.90
C PHE A 73 -3.69 -0.55 5.98
N GLN A 74 -3.80 0.66 5.44
CA GLN A 74 -2.92 1.12 4.37
C GLN A 74 -1.71 1.88 4.91
N SER A 75 -0.59 1.79 4.19
CA SER A 75 0.58 2.64 4.41
C SER A 75 0.33 4.05 3.87
N MET A 76 1.10 4.99 4.40
CA MET A 76 1.27 6.32 3.81
C MET A 76 2.18 6.24 2.58
N GLN A 77 2.17 7.27 1.74
CA GLN A 77 2.94 7.33 0.50
C GLN A 77 4.44 7.08 0.69
N ASP A 78 5.00 7.53 1.80
CA ASP A 78 6.41 7.40 2.16
C ASP A 78 6.78 6.01 2.73
N GLY A 79 5.86 5.05 2.70
CA GLY A 79 6.06 3.70 3.21
C GLY A 79 5.94 3.57 4.73
N THR A 80 5.60 4.64 5.44
CA THR A 80 5.25 4.58 6.87
C THR A 80 3.81 4.14 7.07
N PHE A 81 3.49 3.63 8.26
CA PHE A 81 2.12 3.27 8.62
C PHE A 81 1.83 3.58 10.08
N ASN A 82 0.55 3.85 10.36
CA ASN A 82 0.09 4.14 11.71
C ASN A 82 -1.41 3.84 11.83
N ASP A 83 -1.76 2.90 12.72
CA ASP A 83 -3.15 2.64 13.11
C ASP A 83 -3.27 2.73 14.63
N THR A 84 -4.14 3.60 15.11
CA THR A 84 -4.37 3.91 16.54
C THR A 84 -5.58 3.21 17.14
N LYS A 85 -6.20 2.30 16.38
CA LYS A 85 -7.44 1.61 16.76
C LYS A 85 -7.28 0.09 16.79
N ILE A 86 -6.23 -0.37 17.46
CA ILE A 86 -5.91 -1.79 17.60
C ILE A 86 -6.37 -2.31 18.97
N PHE A 87 -7.01 -3.47 18.98
CA PHE A 87 -7.36 -4.18 20.20
C PHE A 87 -6.13 -4.81 20.87
N ALA A 88 -6.22 -5.03 22.19
CA ALA A 88 -5.23 -5.84 22.91
C ALA A 88 -5.44 -7.32 22.53
N ALA A 89 -4.46 -7.92 21.87
CA ALA A 89 -4.51 -9.31 21.38
C ALA A 89 -3.11 -9.78 20.93
N THR A 90 -3.02 -11.02 20.48
CA THR A 90 -1.84 -11.55 19.80
C THR A 90 -2.08 -11.55 18.31
N TYR A 91 -1.14 -10.97 17.57
CA TYR A 91 -1.21 -10.81 16.11
C TYR A 91 0.00 -11.42 15.43
N ASN A 92 -0.24 -12.05 14.28
CA ASN A 92 0.76 -12.22 13.26
C ASN A 92 0.63 -11.06 12.27
N VAL A 93 1.71 -10.30 12.05
CA VAL A 93 1.71 -9.07 11.26
C VAL A 93 2.67 -9.20 10.09
N SER A 94 2.19 -8.84 8.91
CA SER A 94 2.99 -8.78 7.69
C SER A 94 2.61 -7.56 6.85
N VAL A 95 3.36 -7.30 5.78
CA VAL A 95 3.03 -6.28 4.77
C VAL A 95 2.90 -6.93 3.40
N GLU A 96 2.00 -6.38 2.59
CA GLU A 96 1.77 -6.79 1.20
C GLU A 96 1.90 -5.55 0.30
N GLY A 97 2.56 -5.70 -0.85
CA GLY A 97 2.83 -4.60 -1.77
C GLY A 97 3.70 -5.03 -2.95
N PRO A 98 4.25 -4.08 -3.75
CA PRO A 98 5.06 -4.35 -4.93
C PRO A 98 6.50 -4.79 -4.59
N PHE A 99 6.62 -5.84 -3.81
CA PHE A 99 7.88 -6.44 -3.35
C PHE A 99 7.72 -7.95 -3.15
N VAL A 100 8.84 -8.65 -2.99
CA VAL A 100 8.84 -10.09 -2.69
C VAL A 100 8.01 -10.35 -1.45
N PRO A 101 6.96 -11.19 -1.51
CA PRO A 101 6.09 -11.45 -0.37
C PRO A 101 6.88 -11.95 0.84
N LEU A 102 6.57 -11.41 2.03
CA LEU A 102 7.20 -11.84 3.29
C LEU A 102 6.82 -13.28 3.66
N VAL A 103 5.62 -13.70 3.27
CA VAL A 103 5.17 -15.08 3.41
C VAL A 103 5.08 -15.69 2.01
N GLN A 104 5.89 -16.71 1.75
CA GLN A 104 5.95 -17.39 0.46
C GLN A 104 5.50 -18.83 0.61
N THR A 105 4.79 -19.33 -0.38
CA THR A 105 4.30 -20.71 -0.43
C THR A 105 4.76 -21.38 -1.72
N ASP A 106 4.95 -22.69 -1.69
CA ASP A 106 5.13 -23.49 -2.89
C ASP A 106 3.79 -23.74 -3.62
N SER A 107 3.84 -24.46 -4.73
CA SER A 107 2.66 -24.82 -5.53
C SER A 107 1.64 -25.71 -4.79
N THR A 108 2.02 -26.30 -3.67
CA THR A 108 1.13 -27.11 -2.81
C THR A 108 0.48 -26.30 -1.70
N GLY A 109 0.84 -25.00 -1.57
CA GLY A 109 0.39 -24.13 -0.49
C GLY A 109 1.19 -24.24 0.80
N LYS A 110 2.28 -25.03 0.82
CA LYS A 110 3.16 -25.12 1.98
C LYS A 110 4.03 -23.86 2.08
N VAL A 111 4.08 -23.26 3.26
CA VAL A 111 4.95 -22.09 3.54
C VAL A 111 6.41 -22.50 3.39
N THR A 112 7.13 -21.78 2.53
CA THR A 112 8.57 -21.96 2.24
C THR A 112 9.43 -20.88 2.88
N SER A 113 8.85 -19.69 3.10
CA SER A 113 9.48 -18.57 3.80
C SER A 113 8.41 -17.81 4.57
N ASP A 114 8.71 -17.41 5.81
CA ASP A 114 7.84 -16.59 6.63
C ASP A 114 8.67 -15.57 7.39
N GLN A 115 8.53 -14.30 7.01
CA GLN A 115 9.16 -13.14 7.63
C GLN A 115 8.12 -12.23 8.32
N SER A 116 6.92 -12.75 8.57
CA SER A 116 5.92 -12.07 9.40
C SER A 116 6.41 -11.93 10.84
N GLN A 117 5.83 -10.98 11.59
CA GLN A 117 6.21 -10.72 12.98
C GLN A 117 5.06 -11.08 13.90
N ASN A 118 5.32 -11.92 14.89
CA ASN A 118 4.36 -12.23 15.94
C ASN A 118 4.51 -11.23 17.09
N ILE A 119 3.43 -10.55 17.45
CA ILE A 119 3.40 -9.56 18.52
C ILE A 119 2.25 -9.85 19.49
N THR A 120 2.41 -9.47 20.75
CA THR A 120 1.33 -9.48 21.75
C THR A 120 1.17 -8.08 22.31
N ILE A 121 0.01 -7.48 22.07
CA ILE A 121 -0.38 -6.17 22.59
C ILE A 121 -1.19 -6.40 23.86
N LYS A 122 -0.75 -5.82 24.98
CA LYS A 122 -1.39 -5.93 26.29
C LYS A 122 -1.81 -4.56 26.80
N GLY A 123 -2.96 -4.54 27.51
CA GLY A 123 -3.46 -3.30 28.12
C GLY A 123 -4.05 -2.30 27.12
N THR A 124 -4.01 -1.04 27.47
CA THR A 124 -4.58 0.07 26.68
C THR A 124 -3.50 1.12 26.40
N ASN A 125 -3.66 1.85 25.29
CA ASN A 125 -2.74 2.93 24.84
C ASN A 125 -1.29 2.47 24.64
N THR A 126 -1.09 1.18 24.37
CA THR A 126 0.23 0.62 24.04
C THR A 126 0.61 1.00 22.61
N VAL A 127 1.85 1.47 22.40
CA VAL A 127 2.40 1.74 21.07
C VAL A 127 3.41 0.65 20.72
N THR A 128 3.14 -0.08 19.63
CA THR A 128 4.03 -1.12 19.08
C THR A 128 4.63 -0.63 17.78
N LYS A 129 5.96 -0.57 17.71
CA LYS A 129 6.67 -0.16 16.49
C LYS A 129 7.19 -1.38 15.74
N LEU A 130 6.86 -1.47 14.46
CA LEU A 130 7.26 -2.56 13.56
C LEU A 130 7.97 -1.99 12.32
N ASN A 131 9.06 -2.65 11.92
CA ASN A 131 9.72 -2.34 10.65
C ASN A 131 9.85 -3.63 9.84
N PHE A 132 9.39 -3.58 8.59
CA PHE A 132 9.48 -4.71 7.67
C PHE A 132 10.54 -4.43 6.62
N LYS A 133 11.55 -5.29 6.54
CA LYS A 133 12.56 -5.26 5.46
C LYS A 133 12.01 -6.06 4.30
N VAL A 134 11.92 -5.43 3.13
CA VAL A 134 11.40 -6.05 1.91
C VAL A 134 12.36 -5.85 0.74
N GLU A 135 12.22 -6.68 -0.28
CA GLU A 135 12.91 -6.51 -1.56
C GLU A 135 11.90 -6.02 -2.59
N PRO A 136 11.86 -4.71 -2.94
CA PRO A 136 10.95 -4.19 -3.95
C PRO A 136 11.22 -4.85 -5.30
N PHE A 137 10.21 -4.97 -6.15
CA PHE A 137 10.41 -5.51 -7.50
C PHE A 137 11.30 -4.60 -8.33
N LEU A 138 11.06 -3.29 -8.23
CA LEU A 138 11.80 -2.25 -8.95
C LEU A 138 12.22 -1.14 -7.98
N ARG A 139 13.36 -0.51 -8.26
CA ARG A 139 13.79 0.77 -7.68
C ARG A 139 13.80 1.82 -8.77
N ILE A 140 13.37 3.02 -8.44
CA ILE A 140 13.23 4.12 -9.38
C ILE A 140 13.92 5.35 -8.80
N ASP A 141 14.99 5.77 -9.46
CA ASP A 141 15.82 6.90 -9.04
C ASP A 141 15.77 8.02 -10.08
N TRP A 142 15.62 9.25 -9.63
CA TRP A 142 15.69 10.42 -10.51
C TRP A 142 17.11 10.63 -11.05
N VAL A 143 17.18 11.06 -12.32
CA VAL A 143 18.41 11.52 -12.96
C VAL A 143 18.26 13.02 -13.26
N GLY A 144 18.83 13.86 -12.38
CA GLY A 144 18.66 15.31 -12.47
C GLY A 144 17.30 15.81 -11.99
N GLN A 145 16.99 17.05 -12.34
CA GLN A 145 15.73 17.73 -12.03
C GLN A 145 14.83 17.78 -13.25
N PRO A 146 13.50 17.89 -13.09
CA PRO A 146 12.60 18.16 -14.19
C PRO A 146 12.97 19.44 -14.95
N VAL A 147 12.89 19.41 -16.27
CA VAL A 147 13.27 20.52 -17.16
C VAL A 147 12.04 21.03 -17.93
N PHE A 148 11.75 22.33 -17.81
CA PHE A 148 10.72 22.99 -18.62
C PHE A 148 11.18 23.18 -20.06
N ASN A 149 10.35 22.76 -21.00
CA ASN A 149 10.59 22.91 -22.43
C ASN A 149 9.95 24.19 -22.96
N ALA A 150 10.41 24.67 -24.14
CA ALA A 150 9.87 25.86 -24.77
C ALA A 150 8.39 25.72 -25.22
N ASP A 151 7.91 24.48 -25.36
CA ASP A 151 6.51 24.16 -25.68
C ASP A 151 5.62 24.00 -24.43
N SER A 152 6.14 24.41 -23.26
CA SER A 152 5.46 24.34 -21.97
C SER A 152 5.24 22.92 -21.42
N THR A 153 5.84 21.91 -22.01
CA THR A 153 5.92 20.58 -21.42
C THR A 153 7.08 20.48 -20.43
N VAL A 154 7.12 19.40 -19.63
CA VAL A 154 8.24 19.12 -18.71
C VAL A 154 8.84 17.78 -19.05
N THR A 155 10.14 17.77 -19.26
CA THR A 155 10.93 16.55 -19.47
C THR A 155 11.59 16.12 -18.17
N VAL A 156 11.49 14.84 -17.87
CA VAL A 156 12.11 14.20 -16.71
C VAL A 156 13.02 13.06 -17.15
N GLN A 157 14.05 12.80 -16.35
CA GLN A 157 14.93 11.65 -16.52
C GLN A 157 15.02 10.84 -15.25
N PHE A 158 15.01 9.54 -15.39
CA PHE A 158 15.09 8.60 -14.28
C PHE A 158 15.72 7.28 -14.72
N LYS A 159 16.03 6.44 -13.75
CA LYS A 159 16.57 5.10 -13.96
C LYS A 159 15.74 4.09 -13.19
N ILE A 160 15.45 2.95 -13.81
CA ILE A 160 14.79 1.82 -13.16
C ILE A 160 15.83 0.70 -12.99
N THR A 161 15.88 0.12 -11.81
CA THR A 161 16.72 -1.05 -11.53
C THR A 161 15.90 -2.14 -10.84
N ARG A 162 16.36 -3.38 -10.89
CA ARG A 162 15.74 -4.47 -10.11
C ARG A 162 16.02 -4.27 -8.63
N GLY A 163 14.97 -4.40 -7.83
CA GLY A 163 15.04 -4.30 -6.38
C GLY A 163 15.36 -5.62 -5.70
N THR A 164 15.12 -6.73 -6.39
CA THR A 164 15.40 -8.09 -5.91
C THR A 164 16.20 -8.87 -6.94
N THR A 165 16.94 -9.89 -6.50
CA THR A 165 17.60 -10.88 -7.34
C THR A 165 16.81 -12.19 -7.43
N ASN A 166 15.65 -12.29 -6.78
CA ASN A 166 14.81 -13.48 -6.80
C ASN A 166 14.25 -13.70 -8.22
N ALA A 167 14.62 -14.83 -8.84
CA ALA A 167 14.27 -15.15 -10.22
C ALA A 167 12.76 -15.19 -10.50
N ASN A 168 11.95 -15.55 -9.50
CA ASN A 168 10.48 -15.60 -9.63
C ASN A 168 9.86 -14.21 -9.84
N TYR A 169 10.59 -13.14 -9.50
CA TYR A 169 10.13 -11.74 -9.59
C TYR A 169 10.95 -10.93 -10.60
N GLN A 170 11.71 -11.59 -11.49
CA GLN A 170 12.35 -10.98 -12.65
C GLN A 170 11.41 -10.92 -13.86
N GLN A 171 10.12 -10.64 -13.60
CA GLN A 171 9.08 -10.56 -14.62
C GLN A 171 9.23 -9.30 -15.48
N ASP A 172 8.56 -9.28 -16.64
CA ASP A 172 8.60 -8.16 -17.56
C ASP A 172 8.00 -6.88 -16.96
N VAL A 173 8.63 -5.75 -17.28
CA VAL A 173 8.09 -4.43 -16.95
C VAL A 173 6.97 -4.12 -17.92
N THR A 174 5.76 -3.98 -17.38
CA THR A 174 4.55 -3.79 -18.19
C THR A 174 4.11 -2.34 -18.33
N ASN A 175 4.43 -1.51 -17.34
CA ASN A 175 4.03 -0.10 -17.35
C ASN A 175 5.13 0.76 -16.73
N ILE A 176 5.32 1.93 -17.34
CA ILE A 176 6.12 3.03 -16.79
C ILE A 176 5.31 4.31 -17.01
N ASN A 177 4.99 5.00 -15.91
CA ASN A 177 4.11 6.16 -15.93
C ASN A 177 4.81 7.35 -15.28
N LEU A 178 4.73 8.52 -15.94
CA LEU A 178 5.04 9.81 -15.35
C LEU A 178 3.73 10.43 -14.84
N TYR A 179 3.47 10.30 -13.57
CA TYR A 179 2.32 10.93 -12.92
C TYR A 179 2.60 12.41 -12.65
N VAL A 180 1.57 13.22 -12.85
CA VAL A 180 1.60 14.67 -12.62
C VAL A 180 0.38 15.04 -11.76
N SER A 181 0.57 15.81 -10.71
CA SER A 181 -0.50 16.25 -9.82
C SER A 181 -0.22 17.63 -9.21
N ASN A 182 -1.26 18.27 -8.73
CA ASN A 182 -1.15 19.49 -7.90
C ASN A 182 -0.95 19.20 -6.41
N THR A 183 -0.83 17.95 -6.04
CA THR A 183 -0.54 17.51 -4.67
C THR A 183 0.62 16.53 -4.65
N LYS A 184 1.32 16.46 -3.52
CA LYS A 184 2.42 15.50 -3.34
C LYS A 184 1.98 14.03 -3.30
N TYR A 185 0.68 13.78 -3.24
CA TYR A 185 0.08 12.44 -3.20
C TYR A 185 -0.30 11.97 -4.60
N ASP A 186 0.66 12.02 -5.50
CA ASP A 186 0.52 11.61 -6.89
C ASP A 186 0.81 10.11 -7.08
N GLY A 187 0.10 9.51 -8.01
CA GLY A 187 0.21 8.08 -8.34
C GLY A 187 -0.99 7.60 -9.15
N ASP A 188 -1.18 6.29 -9.24
CA ASP A 188 -2.23 5.67 -10.06
C ASP A 188 -3.66 6.00 -9.58
N ASN A 189 -3.82 6.33 -8.29
CA ASN A 189 -5.12 6.76 -7.73
C ASN A 189 -5.36 8.27 -7.79
N ASN A 190 -4.32 9.08 -8.01
CA ASN A 190 -4.42 10.54 -7.95
C ASN A 190 -3.41 11.19 -8.89
N TYR A 191 -3.85 11.56 -10.08
CA TYR A 191 -3.04 12.25 -11.07
C TYR A 191 -3.91 13.16 -11.93
N ASP A 192 -3.29 14.13 -12.60
CA ASP A 192 -3.95 14.95 -13.60
C ASP A 192 -3.79 14.31 -14.99
N PRO A 193 -4.86 13.77 -15.59
CA PRO A 193 -4.78 13.06 -16.87
C PRO A 193 -4.39 13.95 -18.05
N ARG A 194 -4.45 15.27 -17.90
CA ARG A 194 -4.05 16.22 -18.96
C ARG A 194 -2.55 16.24 -19.17
N TYR A 195 -1.76 15.94 -18.13
CA TYR A 195 -0.31 16.07 -18.12
C TYR A 195 0.43 14.75 -17.87
N THR A 196 -0.26 13.79 -17.30
CA THR A 196 0.29 12.47 -16.99
C THR A 196 0.57 11.68 -18.27
N ASN A 197 1.78 11.11 -18.38
CA ASN A 197 2.18 10.25 -19.48
C ASN A 197 2.24 8.80 -19.02
N MET A 198 1.39 7.95 -19.58
CA MET A 198 1.26 6.53 -19.19
C MET A 198 1.66 5.65 -20.37
N ILE A 199 2.67 4.82 -20.19
CA ILE A 199 3.19 3.94 -21.25
C ILE A 199 3.03 2.47 -20.79
N SER A 200 2.37 1.68 -21.65
CA SER A 200 2.28 0.23 -21.51
C SER A 200 3.22 -0.45 -22.49
N TYR A 201 3.90 -1.49 -22.02
CA TYR A 201 4.86 -2.25 -22.79
C TYR A 201 4.37 -3.68 -22.99
N ASN A 202 4.73 -4.28 -24.12
CA ASN A 202 4.46 -5.67 -24.45
C ASN A 202 5.76 -6.48 -24.39
N GLY A 203 5.65 -7.72 -23.91
CA GLY A 203 6.80 -8.62 -23.81
C GLY A 203 7.98 -7.97 -23.07
N THR A 204 9.16 -8.05 -23.66
CA THR A 204 10.41 -7.58 -23.05
C THR A 204 10.75 -6.10 -23.31
N ASP A 205 9.90 -5.36 -24.00
CA ASP A 205 10.20 -3.97 -24.40
C ASP A 205 10.46 -3.07 -23.18
N GLY A 206 9.58 -3.10 -22.19
CA GLY A 206 9.78 -2.36 -20.93
C GLY A 206 10.96 -2.88 -20.11
N THR A 207 11.22 -4.18 -20.18
CA THR A 207 12.35 -4.82 -19.47
C THR A 207 13.71 -4.39 -20.05
N SER A 208 13.79 -4.13 -21.34
CA SER A 208 15.00 -3.64 -21.99
C SER A 208 15.48 -2.27 -21.47
N LEU A 209 14.58 -1.49 -20.86
CA LEU A 209 14.88 -0.18 -20.28
C LEU A 209 15.53 -0.25 -18.90
N ILE A 210 15.54 -1.42 -18.27
CA ILE A 210 16.16 -1.58 -16.94
C ILE A 210 17.67 -1.28 -17.03
N GLY A 211 18.13 -0.45 -16.10
CA GLY A 211 19.52 -0.02 -16.03
C GLY A 211 19.88 1.14 -16.96
N GLN A 212 18.98 1.56 -17.86
CA GLN A 212 19.18 2.70 -18.74
C GLN A 212 18.61 3.99 -18.13
N THR A 213 19.08 5.14 -18.58
CA THR A 213 18.41 6.42 -18.32
C THR A 213 17.22 6.56 -19.25
N ILE A 214 16.03 6.65 -18.66
CA ILE A 214 14.77 6.78 -19.36
C ILE A 214 14.37 8.26 -19.36
N THR A 215 13.94 8.77 -20.51
CA THR A 215 13.41 10.13 -20.64
C THR A 215 11.93 10.07 -20.94
N MET A 216 11.12 10.80 -20.15
CA MET A 216 9.69 10.99 -20.39
C MET A 216 9.36 12.47 -20.36
N THR A 217 8.32 12.83 -21.12
CA THR A 217 7.82 14.20 -21.19
C THR A 217 6.33 14.18 -20.84
N THR A 218 5.86 15.21 -20.13
CA THR A 218 4.43 15.38 -19.84
C THR A 218 3.61 15.43 -21.12
N THR A 219 2.37 14.99 -21.07
CA THR A 219 1.39 15.22 -22.14
C THR A 219 0.70 16.58 -21.95
N GLY A 220 -0.01 17.07 -22.96
CA GLY A 220 -0.79 18.31 -22.85
C GLY A 220 0.05 19.59 -22.91
N GLY A 221 -0.61 20.72 -22.64
CA GLY A 221 -0.02 22.06 -22.76
C GLY A 221 0.62 22.58 -21.49
N ALA A 222 0.57 23.92 -21.31
CA ALA A 222 1.18 24.59 -20.18
C ALA A 222 0.64 24.08 -18.83
N LEU A 223 1.56 23.77 -17.92
CA LEU A 223 1.23 23.45 -16.53
C LEU A 223 0.63 24.68 -15.82
N PRO A 224 -0.22 24.49 -14.83
CA PRO A 224 -0.76 25.60 -14.05
C PRO A 224 0.36 26.31 -13.28
N GLN A 225 0.23 27.63 -13.09
CA GLN A 225 1.20 28.47 -12.36
C GLN A 225 1.16 28.25 -10.85
N GLN A 226 1.43 27.02 -10.44
CA GLN A 226 1.47 26.58 -9.04
C GLN A 226 2.51 25.48 -8.88
N ASP A 227 2.72 25.00 -7.66
CA ASP A 227 3.55 23.83 -7.42
C ASP A 227 2.90 22.61 -8.09
N VAL A 228 3.69 21.93 -8.92
CA VAL A 228 3.30 20.71 -9.61
C VAL A 228 4.24 19.60 -9.17
N TYR A 229 3.68 18.45 -8.85
CA TYR A 229 4.40 17.28 -8.39
C TYR A 229 4.51 16.26 -9.51
N PHE A 230 5.68 15.63 -9.58
CA PHE A 230 6.02 14.60 -10.56
C PHE A 230 6.45 13.35 -9.82
N ARG A 231 5.98 12.22 -10.28
CA ARG A 231 6.33 10.93 -9.73
C ARG A 231 6.36 9.87 -10.82
N ILE A 232 7.37 9.00 -10.76
CA ILE A 232 7.43 7.85 -11.66
C ILE A 232 6.86 6.64 -10.94
N GLY A 233 5.95 5.92 -11.61
CA GLY A 233 5.50 4.59 -11.22
C GLY A 233 5.89 3.58 -12.27
N ALA A 234 6.40 2.44 -11.85
CA ALA A 234 6.66 1.31 -12.73
C ALA A 234 6.21 0.00 -12.08
N ARG A 235 5.70 -0.93 -12.88
CA ARG A 235 5.27 -2.24 -12.40
C ARG A 235 5.75 -3.37 -13.30
N ILE A 236 5.83 -4.55 -12.73
CA ILE A 236 6.09 -5.80 -13.44
C ILE A 236 4.82 -6.64 -13.52
N ASN A 237 4.83 -7.68 -14.35
CA ASN A 237 3.74 -8.64 -14.46
C ASN A 237 3.75 -9.66 -13.30
N ALA A 238 3.69 -9.17 -12.06
CA ALA A 238 3.66 -10.01 -10.86
C ALA A 238 2.95 -9.31 -9.70
N GLY A 239 2.54 -10.10 -8.72
CA GLY A 239 1.93 -9.59 -7.49
C GLY A 239 0.49 -9.12 -7.71
N LEU A 240 0.15 -8.02 -7.05
CA LEU A 240 -1.20 -7.44 -7.01
C LEU A 240 -1.40 -6.32 -8.05
N ASP A 241 -0.61 -6.28 -9.12
CA ASP A 241 -0.61 -5.19 -10.13
C ASP A 241 -0.28 -3.80 -9.55
N GLU A 242 0.44 -3.77 -8.45
CA GLU A 242 0.84 -2.54 -7.78
C GLU A 242 2.13 -1.98 -8.39
N TYR A 243 2.29 -0.65 -8.28
CA TYR A 243 3.46 0.06 -8.77
C TYR A 243 4.52 0.24 -7.69
N ASN A 244 5.79 0.08 -8.07
CA ASN A 244 6.89 0.71 -7.36
C ASN A 244 6.98 2.17 -7.79
N TYR A 245 7.35 3.06 -6.87
CA TYR A 245 7.35 4.50 -7.11
C TYR A 245 8.69 5.14 -6.78
N SER A 246 9.02 6.22 -7.49
CA SER A 246 10.04 7.17 -7.05
C SER A 246 9.53 8.01 -5.88
N THR A 247 10.43 8.73 -5.20
CA THR A 247 10.01 9.87 -4.37
C THR A 247 9.37 10.93 -5.24
N PRO A 248 8.32 11.66 -4.77
CA PRO A 248 7.76 12.78 -5.51
C PRO A 248 8.77 13.94 -5.58
N VAL A 249 8.80 14.64 -6.72
CA VAL A 249 9.56 15.87 -6.92
C VAL A 249 8.60 16.98 -7.28
N SER A 250 8.71 18.14 -6.64
CA SER A 250 7.91 19.31 -6.98
C SER A 250 8.72 20.32 -7.76
N VAL A 251 8.08 20.94 -8.74
CA VAL A 251 8.64 22.04 -9.52
C VAL A 251 7.61 23.15 -9.58
N LYS A 252 8.06 24.38 -9.35
CA LYS A 252 7.24 25.57 -9.54
C LYS A 252 7.35 26.02 -10.99
N TYR A 253 6.20 26.28 -11.61
CA TYR A 253 6.17 26.86 -12.95
C TYR A 253 6.86 28.24 -12.92
N PRO A 254 7.79 28.53 -13.87
CA PRO A 254 8.52 29.79 -13.93
C PRO A 254 7.64 31.01 -14.19
#